data_f8e5d6e716aa9affd848d5f8833cc745
#
_entry.id   f8e5d6e716aa9affd848d5f8833cc745
#
_cell.length_a   1.000
_cell.length_b   1.000
_cell.length_c   1.000
_cell.angle_alpha   90.00
_cell.angle_beta   90.00
_cell.angle_gamma   90.00
#
_symmetry.space_group_name_H-M   'P 1'
#
loop_
_entity.id
_entity.type
_entity.pdbx_description
1 polymer ?
#
loop_
_entity_poly.entity_id
_entity_poly.type
_entity_poly.pdbx_seq_one_letter_code
_entity_poly.pdbx_strand_id
1 'polypeptide(L)'
;MKAILLFALVLLPLPCLAGTPDLPVPAGLHADSAGQAMPALARDALAVWHDDDHQRDLGTRFRLQLAAGQYAQAIESIEALRVLRDDPPTQPPALLPYEIHARTSLLQANEGLSYAQAWQQVFAARFGALDDKAALRAEFAFGGSLPRWRADRDAALEQARGRTHLSLDEAIALVRAWLVHDTYAAFMPLFDAALQEDDARRYAIERDVLVRTPDGASISTLVIRPAKAAALPTLLSFTIYANDDWAWADAKTMAAHGYAGVVAYSRGKGRSSDAIVPFEHDGADAAATIDWIAAQPWS
;
A
#
# COMPACT_ATOMS: atom_id res chain seq x y z
N MET A 1 -83.15 14.65 -18.61
CA MET A 1 -82.41 13.54 -18.00
C MET A 1 -80.93 13.79 -18.13
N LYS A 2 -80.29 14.23 -17.00
CA LYS A 2 -78.83 14.51 -16.96
C LYS A 2 -78.15 13.33 -16.30
N ALA A 3 -77.29 12.62 -17.04
CA ALA A 3 -76.50 11.53 -16.55
C ALA A 3 -75.31 12.06 -15.75
N ILE A 4 -75.17 11.67 -14.49
CA ILE A 4 -74.06 11.99 -13.61
C ILE A 4 -73.06 10.84 -13.79
N LEU A 5 -71.87 11.11 -14.39
CA LEU A 5 -70.74 10.19 -14.44
C LEU A 5 -69.99 10.29 -13.09
N LEU A 6 -70.02 9.20 -12.32
CA LEU A 6 -69.20 9.02 -11.14
C LEU A 6 -67.80 8.57 -11.60
N PHE A 7 -66.79 9.43 -11.42
CA PHE A 7 -65.39 9.02 -11.55
C PHE A 7 -64.95 8.34 -10.24
N ALA A 8 -64.71 7.05 -10.30
CA ALA A 8 -64.08 6.30 -9.21
C ALA A 8 -62.59 6.60 -9.25
N LEU A 9 -62.10 7.31 -8.26
CA LEU A 9 -60.66 7.59 -8.02
C LEU A 9 -60.02 6.30 -7.48
N VAL A 10 -59.35 5.54 -8.34
CA VAL A 10 -58.54 4.39 -7.93
C VAL A 10 -57.26 4.96 -7.28
N LEU A 11 -57.20 4.92 -5.96
CA LEU A 11 -55.96 5.17 -5.19
C LEU A 11 -55.04 3.97 -5.45
N LEU A 12 -54.09 4.13 -6.38
CA LEU A 12 -52.93 3.25 -6.48
C LEU A 12 -52.09 3.43 -5.23
N PRO A 13 -51.68 2.36 -4.54
CA PRO A 13 -50.75 2.46 -3.44
C PRO A 13 -49.43 3.05 -3.97
N LEU A 14 -48.99 4.16 -3.42
CA LEU A 14 -47.65 4.68 -3.62
C LEU A 14 -46.65 3.57 -3.23
N PRO A 15 -45.62 3.29 -4.06
CA PRO A 15 -44.60 2.37 -3.66
C PRO A 15 -43.96 2.94 -2.38
N CYS A 16 -44.07 2.15 -1.32
CA CYS A 16 -43.33 2.38 -0.10
C CYS A 16 -41.85 2.48 -0.51
N LEU A 17 -41.22 3.64 -0.35
CA LEU A 17 -39.78 3.77 -0.43
C LEU A 17 -39.24 2.81 0.63
N ALA A 18 -38.79 1.63 0.20
CA ALA A 18 -38.16 0.68 1.08
C ALA A 18 -36.92 1.39 1.64
N GLY A 19 -36.98 1.77 2.92
CA GLY A 19 -35.83 2.29 3.64
C GLY A 19 -34.69 1.27 3.53
N THR A 20 -33.45 1.73 3.51
CA THR A 20 -32.28 0.86 3.57
C THR A 20 -32.46 -0.13 4.72
N PRO A 21 -32.30 -1.45 4.46
CA PRO A 21 -32.57 -2.46 5.48
C PRO A 21 -31.65 -2.31 6.67
N ASP A 22 -32.20 -2.39 7.87
CA ASP A 22 -31.42 -2.50 9.11
C ASP A 22 -30.86 -3.92 9.23
N LEU A 23 -29.57 -4.03 9.51
CA LEU A 23 -28.85 -5.28 9.67
C LEU A 23 -28.71 -5.65 11.16
N PRO A 24 -28.91 -6.91 11.56
CA PRO A 24 -28.72 -7.33 12.92
C PRO A 24 -27.23 -7.20 13.32
N VAL A 25 -26.98 -6.71 14.52
CA VAL A 25 -25.62 -6.69 15.09
C VAL A 25 -25.26 -8.11 15.51
N PRO A 26 -24.16 -8.69 14.98
CA PRO A 26 -23.72 -10.02 15.40
C PRO A 26 -23.40 -10.07 16.90
N ALA A 27 -23.76 -11.17 17.55
CA ALA A 27 -23.41 -11.39 18.96
C ALA A 27 -21.87 -11.37 19.14
N GLY A 28 -21.40 -10.72 20.20
CA GLY A 28 -19.96 -10.66 20.51
C GLY A 28 -19.18 -9.65 19.69
N LEU A 29 -19.82 -8.64 19.13
CA LEU A 29 -19.13 -7.57 18.38
C LEU A 29 -18.38 -6.62 19.34
N HIS A 30 -17.17 -7.02 19.78
CA HIS A 30 -16.25 -6.21 20.60
C HIS A 30 -14.83 -6.32 20.03
N ALA A 31 -13.92 -5.46 20.47
CA ALA A 31 -12.55 -5.38 19.95
C ALA A 31 -11.83 -6.74 19.88
N ASP A 32 -11.98 -7.56 20.93
CA ASP A 32 -11.29 -8.86 21.03
C ASP A 32 -11.96 -9.99 20.23
N SER A 33 -13.21 -9.85 19.85
CA SER A 33 -14.01 -10.87 19.13
C SER A 33 -14.48 -10.41 17.74
N ALA A 34 -14.18 -9.18 17.34
CA ALA A 34 -14.60 -8.61 16.07
C ALA A 34 -14.21 -9.49 14.87
N GLY A 35 -13.03 -10.13 14.91
CA GLY A 35 -12.58 -11.05 13.86
C GLY A 35 -13.51 -12.24 13.62
N GLN A 36 -14.28 -12.68 14.62
CA GLN A 36 -15.27 -13.75 14.48
C GLN A 36 -16.65 -13.23 14.04
N ALA A 37 -17.02 -12.04 14.49
CA ALA A 37 -18.33 -11.44 14.22
C ALA A 37 -18.39 -10.71 12.86
N MET A 38 -17.30 -10.05 12.48
CA MET A 38 -17.22 -9.20 11.29
C MET A 38 -17.54 -9.93 9.97
N PRO A 39 -17.07 -11.18 9.73
CA PRO A 39 -17.44 -11.91 8.51
C PRO A 39 -18.94 -12.14 8.35
N ALA A 40 -19.69 -12.28 9.44
CA ALA A 40 -21.15 -12.42 9.38
C ALA A 40 -21.81 -11.10 8.98
N LEU A 41 -21.45 -9.98 9.65
CA LEU A 41 -21.96 -8.65 9.31
C LEU A 41 -21.63 -8.26 7.86
N ALA A 42 -20.43 -8.59 7.39
CA ALA A 42 -20.03 -8.32 6.03
C ALA A 42 -20.85 -9.12 5.00
N ARG A 43 -21.17 -10.39 5.28
CA ARG A 43 -22.06 -11.20 4.42
C ARG A 43 -23.48 -10.64 4.39
N ASP A 44 -24.03 -10.25 5.54
CA ASP A 44 -25.37 -9.67 5.61
C ASP A 44 -25.45 -8.35 4.84
N ALA A 45 -24.45 -7.48 5.00
CA ALA A 45 -24.33 -6.23 4.25
C ALA A 45 -24.20 -6.49 2.74
N LEU A 46 -23.37 -7.46 2.34
CA LEU A 46 -23.14 -7.81 0.94
C LEU A 46 -24.42 -8.34 0.26
N ALA A 47 -25.26 -9.07 1.00
CA ALA A 47 -26.51 -9.64 0.47
C ALA A 47 -27.54 -8.58 0.06
N VAL A 48 -27.47 -7.38 0.66
CA VAL A 48 -28.40 -6.27 0.39
C VAL A 48 -27.73 -5.06 -0.27
N TRP A 49 -26.40 -5.09 -0.43
CA TRP A 49 -25.64 -4.00 -1.06
C TRP A 49 -25.92 -3.91 -2.55
N HIS A 50 -26.26 -2.73 -3.00
CA HIS A 50 -26.37 -2.35 -4.40
C HIS A 50 -26.09 -0.84 -4.55
N ASP A 51 -25.38 -0.45 -5.61
CA ASP A 51 -25.21 0.93 -6.02
C ASP A 51 -25.28 1.00 -7.55
N ASP A 52 -26.03 1.96 -8.07
CA ASP A 52 -26.15 2.19 -9.52
C ASP A 52 -24.86 2.74 -10.13
N ASP A 53 -24.03 3.40 -9.35
CA ASP A 53 -22.66 3.77 -9.73
C ASP A 53 -21.77 2.53 -9.63
N HIS A 54 -21.44 1.96 -10.76
CA HIS A 54 -20.67 0.73 -10.85
C HIS A 54 -19.29 0.80 -10.19
N GLN A 55 -18.65 1.96 -10.20
CA GLN A 55 -17.37 2.16 -9.50
C GLN A 55 -17.53 2.14 -7.97
N ARG A 56 -18.58 2.76 -7.45
CA ARG A 56 -18.90 2.72 -6.01
C ARG A 56 -19.35 1.34 -5.58
N ASP A 57 -20.17 0.67 -6.43
CA ASP A 57 -20.59 -0.71 -6.17
C ASP A 57 -19.38 -1.63 -5.99
N LEU A 58 -18.52 -1.73 -6.99
CA LEU A 58 -17.31 -2.56 -6.92
C LEU A 58 -16.38 -2.16 -5.76
N GLY A 59 -16.25 -0.84 -5.52
CA GLY A 59 -15.43 -0.29 -4.45
C GLY A 59 -15.89 -0.71 -3.05
N THR A 60 -17.20 -0.84 -2.82
CA THR A 60 -17.74 -1.33 -1.54
C THR A 60 -17.78 -2.85 -1.52
N ARG A 61 -18.19 -3.47 -2.63
CA ARG A 61 -18.33 -4.91 -2.78
C ARG A 61 -17.06 -5.68 -2.46
N PHE A 62 -15.89 -5.29 -3.04
CA PHE A 62 -14.65 -6.01 -2.75
C PHE A 62 -14.29 -5.96 -1.26
N ARG A 63 -14.59 -4.86 -0.57
CA ARG A 63 -14.30 -4.74 0.86
C ARG A 63 -15.20 -5.63 1.72
N LEU A 64 -16.49 -5.69 1.38
CA LEU A 64 -17.43 -6.60 2.03
C LEU A 64 -17.06 -8.07 1.76
N GLN A 65 -16.67 -8.39 0.52
CA GLN A 65 -16.21 -9.73 0.15
C GLN A 65 -14.94 -10.14 0.92
N LEU A 66 -13.94 -9.24 1.02
CA LEU A 66 -12.74 -9.49 1.82
C LEU A 66 -13.08 -9.78 3.28
N ALA A 67 -13.88 -8.90 3.90
CA ALA A 67 -14.29 -9.06 5.29
C ALA A 67 -15.15 -10.31 5.51
N ALA A 68 -15.93 -10.74 4.50
CA ALA A 68 -16.74 -11.96 4.51
C ALA A 68 -15.92 -13.25 4.29
N GLY A 69 -14.62 -13.14 3.96
CA GLY A 69 -13.77 -14.28 3.61
C GLY A 69 -13.98 -14.80 2.17
N GLN A 70 -14.66 -14.03 1.31
CA GLN A 70 -14.89 -14.36 -0.10
C GLN A 70 -13.72 -13.84 -0.96
N TYR A 71 -12.54 -14.40 -0.74
CA TYR A 71 -11.28 -13.88 -1.29
C TYR A 71 -11.22 -13.92 -2.81
N ALA A 72 -11.70 -15.00 -3.45
CA ALA A 72 -11.70 -15.12 -4.90
C ALA A 72 -12.57 -14.04 -5.55
N GLN A 73 -13.78 -13.84 -5.05
CA GLN A 73 -14.70 -12.81 -5.54
C GLN A 73 -14.16 -11.39 -5.28
N ALA A 74 -13.48 -11.17 -4.16
CA ALA A 74 -12.85 -9.89 -3.87
C ALA A 74 -11.75 -9.56 -4.88
N ILE A 75 -10.95 -10.54 -5.30
CA ILE A 75 -9.93 -10.38 -6.35
C ILE A 75 -10.60 -9.99 -7.67
N GLU A 76 -11.65 -10.70 -8.08
CA GLU A 76 -12.42 -10.40 -9.30
C GLU A 76 -12.99 -8.97 -9.27
N SER A 77 -13.54 -8.54 -8.14
CA SER A 77 -14.08 -7.18 -7.97
C SER A 77 -13.01 -6.11 -8.03
N ILE A 78 -11.79 -6.36 -7.46
CA ILE A 78 -10.65 -5.46 -7.57
C ILE A 78 -10.16 -5.35 -9.01
N GLU A 79 -10.05 -6.47 -9.72
CA GLU A 79 -9.64 -6.50 -11.13
C GLU A 79 -10.64 -5.76 -12.03
N ALA A 80 -11.94 -5.98 -11.83
CA ALA A 80 -13.01 -5.27 -12.55
C ALA A 80 -12.96 -3.75 -12.28
N LEU A 81 -12.69 -3.36 -11.03
CA LEU A 81 -12.56 -1.94 -10.65
C LEU A 81 -11.36 -1.27 -11.32
N ARG A 82 -10.24 -1.97 -11.50
CA ARG A 82 -9.07 -1.48 -12.24
C ARG A 82 -9.39 -1.26 -13.71
N VAL A 83 -10.05 -2.22 -14.34
CA VAL A 83 -10.50 -2.09 -15.74
C VAL A 83 -11.43 -0.90 -15.90
N LEU A 84 -12.38 -0.71 -14.97
CA LEU A 84 -13.31 0.41 -15.01
C LEU A 84 -12.63 1.78 -14.85
N ARG A 85 -11.52 1.84 -14.09
CA ARG A 85 -10.75 3.05 -13.88
C ARG A 85 -9.73 3.35 -14.96
N ASP A 86 -9.57 2.43 -15.91
CA ASP A 86 -8.54 2.51 -16.95
C ASP A 86 -7.14 2.75 -16.34
N ASP A 87 -6.81 1.96 -15.28
CA ASP A 87 -5.54 2.08 -14.57
C ASP A 87 -4.38 1.81 -15.55
N PRO A 88 -3.49 2.79 -15.80
CA PRO A 88 -2.44 2.62 -16.79
C PRO A 88 -1.40 1.57 -16.32
N PRO A 89 -0.88 0.73 -17.23
CA PRO A 89 0.07 -0.32 -16.90
C PRO A 89 1.41 0.18 -16.32
N THR A 90 1.69 1.49 -16.50
CA THR A 90 2.90 2.16 -15.98
C THR A 90 2.78 2.59 -14.51
N GLN A 91 1.61 2.42 -13.90
CA GLN A 91 1.39 2.68 -12.48
C GLN A 91 1.26 1.36 -11.71
N PRO A 92 1.57 1.35 -10.40
CA PRO A 92 1.28 0.17 -9.61
C PRO A 92 -0.22 -0.11 -9.64
N PRO A 93 -0.63 -1.38 -9.70
CA PRO A 93 -2.05 -1.71 -9.70
C PRO A 93 -2.76 -1.10 -8.48
N ALA A 94 -3.86 -0.40 -8.70
CA ALA A 94 -4.65 0.14 -7.60
C ALA A 94 -5.07 -0.98 -6.64
N LEU A 95 -5.14 -0.69 -5.34
CA LEU A 95 -5.54 -1.64 -4.29
C LEU A 95 -4.65 -2.88 -4.16
N LEU A 96 -3.38 -2.81 -4.61
CA LEU A 96 -2.43 -3.93 -4.55
C LEU A 96 -2.29 -4.56 -3.15
N PRO A 97 -2.24 -3.81 -2.02
CA PRO A 97 -2.20 -4.41 -0.70
C PRO A 97 -3.41 -5.31 -0.39
N TYR A 98 -4.61 -4.89 -0.78
CA TYR A 98 -5.83 -5.70 -0.60
C TYR A 98 -5.85 -6.93 -1.50
N GLU A 99 -5.38 -6.80 -2.74
CA GLU A 99 -5.24 -7.95 -3.65
C GLU A 99 -4.25 -8.96 -3.09
N ILE A 100 -3.06 -8.51 -2.64
CA ILE A 100 -2.06 -9.41 -2.06
C ILE A 100 -2.61 -10.09 -0.82
N HIS A 101 -3.30 -9.35 0.07
CA HIS A 101 -3.94 -9.94 1.25
C HIS A 101 -4.99 -11.00 0.88
N ALA A 102 -5.85 -10.73 -0.11
CA ALA A 102 -6.86 -11.68 -0.60
C ALA A 102 -6.22 -12.97 -1.16
N ARG A 103 -5.21 -12.82 -2.02
CA ARG A 103 -4.49 -13.96 -2.61
C ARG A 103 -3.74 -14.76 -1.55
N THR A 104 -3.14 -14.08 -0.56
CA THR A 104 -2.48 -14.71 0.58
C THR A 104 -3.46 -15.56 1.39
N SER A 105 -4.62 -15.00 1.74
CA SER A 105 -5.64 -15.71 2.51
C SER A 105 -6.21 -16.90 1.73
N LEU A 106 -6.37 -16.75 0.42
CA LEU A 106 -6.82 -17.84 -0.46
C LEU A 106 -5.77 -18.95 -0.54
N LEU A 107 -4.49 -18.61 -0.71
CA LEU A 107 -3.39 -19.56 -0.76
C LEU A 107 -3.24 -20.31 0.57
N GLN A 108 -3.32 -19.57 1.70
CA GLN A 108 -3.31 -20.15 3.04
C GLN A 108 -4.43 -21.20 3.22
N ALA A 109 -5.65 -20.86 2.79
CA ALA A 109 -6.79 -21.76 2.92
C ALA A 109 -6.63 -23.03 2.06
N ASN A 110 -6.05 -22.89 0.86
CA ASN A 110 -5.92 -24.01 -0.10
C ASN A 110 -4.73 -24.94 0.22
N GLU A 111 -3.62 -24.39 0.71
CA GLU A 111 -2.37 -25.14 0.87
C GLU A 111 -1.98 -25.41 2.34
N GLY A 112 -2.75 -24.87 3.30
CA GLY A 112 -2.46 -25.06 4.74
C GLY A 112 -1.19 -24.35 5.22
N LEU A 113 -0.70 -23.35 4.46
CA LEU A 113 0.47 -22.54 4.83
C LEU A 113 0.14 -21.60 5.99
N SER A 114 1.16 -21.17 6.73
CA SER A 114 1.00 -19.99 7.59
C SER A 114 0.76 -18.74 6.74
N TYR A 115 0.09 -17.72 7.30
CA TYR A 115 -0.12 -16.44 6.60
C TYR A 115 1.20 -15.83 6.12
N ALA A 116 2.25 -15.84 6.94
CA ALA A 116 3.56 -15.30 6.58
C ALA A 116 4.19 -16.02 5.37
N GLN A 117 4.11 -17.36 5.31
CA GLN A 117 4.63 -18.14 4.18
C GLN A 117 3.84 -17.85 2.90
N ALA A 118 2.51 -17.85 2.97
CA ALA A 118 1.66 -17.55 1.84
C ALA A 118 1.88 -16.10 1.37
N TRP A 119 1.99 -15.15 2.31
CA TRP A 119 2.21 -13.74 1.99
C TRP A 119 3.55 -13.51 1.28
N GLN A 120 4.63 -14.12 1.74
CA GLN A 120 5.94 -14.02 1.09
C GLN A 120 5.90 -14.51 -0.36
N GLN A 121 5.22 -15.64 -0.63
CA GLN A 121 5.08 -16.16 -1.99
C GLN A 121 4.25 -15.22 -2.87
N VAL A 122 3.11 -14.75 -2.38
CA VAL A 122 2.21 -13.88 -3.12
C VAL A 122 2.85 -12.51 -3.37
N PHE A 123 3.52 -11.95 -2.35
CA PHE A 123 4.25 -10.69 -2.48
C PHE A 123 5.34 -10.79 -3.54
N ALA A 124 6.19 -11.79 -3.46
CA ALA A 124 7.25 -12.03 -4.44
C ALA A 124 6.69 -12.18 -5.88
N ALA A 125 5.56 -12.87 -6.03
CA ALA A 125 4.93 -13.06 -7.33
C ALA A 125 4.26 -11.79 -7.88
N ARG A 126 3.56 -11.01 -7.04
CA ARG A 126 2.76 -9.86 -7.48
C ARG A 126 3.53 -8.55 -7.46
N PHE A 127 4.22 -8.25 -6.36
CA PHE A 127 5.06 -7.06 -6.23
C PHE A 127 6.34 -7.21 -7.05
N GLY A 128 6.96 -8.38 -6.99
CA GLY A 128 8.17 -8.69 -7.75
C GLY A 128 8.02 -8.68 -9.28
N ALA A 129 6.80 -8.78 -9.80
CA ALA A 129 6.50 -8.65 -11.23
C ALA A 129 6.38 -7.20 -11.72
N LEU A 130 6.31 -6.21 -10.81
CA LEU A 130 6.28 -4.80 -11.18
C LEU A 130 7.62 -4.35 -11.76
N ASP A 131 7.60 -3.40 -12.69
CA ASP A 131 8.83 -2.70 -13.06
C ASP A 131 9.32 -1.82 -11.88
N ASP A 132 10.55 -1.34 -11.95
CA ASP A 132 11.20 -0.66 -10.84
C ASP A 132 10.47 0.65 -10.45
N LYS A 133 9.90 1.39 -11.41
CA LYS A 133 9.13 2.62 -11.14
C LYS A 133 7.79 2.30 -10.49
N ALA A 134 7.12 1.27 -10.97
CA ALA A 134 5.84 0.84 -10.39
C ALA A 134 6.05 0.26 -8.98
N ALA A 135 7.13 -0.50 -8.75
CA ALA A 135 7.48 -1.03 -7.44
C ALA A 135 7.76 0.10 -6.43
N LEU A 136 8.60 1.08 -6.80
CA LEU A 136 8.88 2.25 -5.96
C LEU A 136 7.61 3.01 -5.55
N ARG A 137 6.67 3.19 -6.49
CA ARG A 137 5.40 3.86 -6.18
C ARG A 137 4.47 2.99 -5.33
N ALA A 138 4.50 1.66 -5.56
CA ALA A 138 3.67 0.72 -4.82
C ALA A 138 4.01 0.68 -3.33
N GLU A 139 5.26 0.91 -2.95
CA GLU A 139 5.71 0.91 -1.55
C GLU A 139 4.84 1.80 -0.65
N PHE A 140 4.47 2.99 -1.14
CA PHE A 140 3.63 3.92 -0.38
C PHE A 140 2.26 3.35 -0.01
N ALA A 141 1.72 2.44 -0.83
CA ALA A 141 0.42 1.83 -0.56
C ALA A 141 0.46 0.81 0.59
N PHE A 142 1.65 0.27 0.93
CA PHE A 142 1.83 -0.67 2.03
C PHE A 142 2.14 0.01 3.36
N GLY A 143 2.44 1.31 3.35
CA GLY A 143 2.67 2.10 4.55
C GLY A 143 1.40 2.66 5.16
N GLY A 144 1.51 3.16 6.41
CA GLY A 144 0.44 3.84 7.11
C GLY A 144 0.57 3.77 8.64
N SER A 145 -0.50 4.08 9.37
CA SER A 145 -0.48 4.14 10.82
C SER A 145 -1.42 3.10 11.43
N LEU A 146 -0.88 1.95 11.83
CA LEU A 146 -1.64 0.94 12.58
C LEU A 146 -2.30 1.49 13.86
N PRO A 147 -1.64 2.36 14.67
CA PRO A 147 -2.28 2.95 15.84
C PRO A 147 -3.53 3.77 15.48
N ARG A 148 -3.47 4.55 14.38
CA ARG A 148 -4.63 5.33 13.91
C ARG A 148 -5.76 4.40 13.45
N TRP A 149 -5.47 3.42 12.60
CA TRP A 149 -6.49 2.49 12.11
C TRP A 149 -7.10 1.64 13.23
N ARG A 150 -6.32 1.31 14.27
CA ARG A 150 -6.84 0.68 15.49
C ARG A 150 -7.82 1.60 16.20
N ALA A 151 -7.48 2.87 16.38
CA ALA A 151 -8.37 3.85 17.01
C ALA A 151 -9.65 4.05 16.20
N ASP A 152 -9.56 4.14 14.87
CA ASP A 152 -10.72 4.26 13.97
C ASP A 152 -11.64 3.03 14.07
N ARG A 153 -11.06 1.81 14.09
CA ARG A 153 -11.79 0.55 14.30
C ARG A 153 -12.49 0.53 15.67
N ASP A 154 -11.77 0.85 16.73
CA ASP A 154 -12.28 0.80 18.10
C ASP A 154 -13.40 1.81 18.29
N ALA A 155 -13.29 3.01 17.70
CA ALA A 155 -14.35 4.01 17.70
C ALA A 155 -15.62 3.51 16.97
N ALA A 156 -15.45 2.86 15.81
CA ALA A 156 -16.58 2.30 15.06
C ALA A 156 -17.27 1.14 15.83
N LEU A 157 -16.50 0.29 16.49
CA LEU A 157 -17.03 -0.78 17.36
C LEU A 157 -17.78 -0.20 18.58
N GLU A 158 -17.27 0.88 19.17
CA GLU A 158 -17.93 1.55 20.28
C GLU A 158 -19.28 2.16 19.88
N GLN A 159 -19.37 2.74 18.67
CA GLN A 159 -20.63 3.26 18.13
C GLN A 159 -21.69 2.17 17.92
N ALA A 160 -21.26 0.94 17.64
CA ALA A 160 -22.15 -0.21 17.48
C ALA A 160 -22.52 -0.88 18.82
N ARG A 161 -21.85 -0.52 19.93
CA ARG A 161 -22.02 -1.17 21.22
C ARG A 161 -23.44 -1.02 21.74
N GLY A 162 -24.04 -2.12 22.20
CA GLY A 162 -25.38 -2.17 22.79
C GLY A 162 -26.52 -1.98 21.80
N ARG A 163 -26.23 -1.84 20.52
CA ARG A 163 -27.25 -1.78 19.46
C ARG A 163 -27.66 -3.19 19.05
N THR A 164 -28.89 -3.35 18.66
CA THR A 164 -29.43 -4.61 18.10
C THR A 164 -29.41 -4.62 16.58
N HIS A 165 -29.43 -3.43 15.96
CA HIS A 165 -29.40 -3.24 14.51
C HIS A 165 -28.53 -2.05 14.12
N LEU A 166 -27.97 -2.11 12.93
CA LEU A 166 -27.25 -1.04 12.24
C LEU A 166 -27.92 -0.78 10.89
N SER A 167 -27.98 0.47 10.48
CA SER A 167 -28.29 0.77 9.07
C SER A 167 -27.20 0.16 8.17
N LEU A 168 -27.52 -0.04 6.88
CA LEU A 168 -26.54 -0.56 5.92
C LEU A 168 -25.28 0.31 5.85
N ASP A 169 -25.40 1.63 5.86
CA ASP A 169 -24.27 2.56 5.81
C ASP A 169 -23.38 2.45 7.07
N GLU A 170 -23.98 2.32 8.25
CA GLU A 170 -23.25 2.11 9.51
C GLU A 170 -22.52 0.77 9.50
N ALA A 171 -23.15 -0.29 9.02
CA ALA A 171 -22.54 -1.61 8.90
C ALA A 171 -21.35 -1.58 7.94
N ILE A 172 -21.49 -0.94 6.77
CA ILE A 172 -20.43 -0.77 5.79
C ILE A 172 -19.26 0.05 6.38
N ALA A 173 -19.55 1.14 7.08
CA ALA A 173 -18.54 1.97 7.73
C ALA A 173 -17.74 1.17 8.77
N LEU A 174 -18.43 0.39 9.60
CA LEU A 174 -17.81 -0.49 10.59
C LEU A 174 -16.94 -1.58 9.95
N VAL A 175 -17.47 -2.28 8.93
CA VAL A 175 -16.70 -3.29 8.19
C VAL A 175 -15.45 -2.68 7.54
N ARG A 176 -15.55 -1.48 6.97
CA ARG A 176 -14.40 -0.78 6.37
C ARG A 176 -13.33 -0.42 7.40
N ALA A 177 -13.71 0.14 8.55
CA ALA A 177 -12.77 0.49 9.61
C ALA A 177 -12.04 -0.76 10.16
N TRP A 178 -12.79 -1.85 10.37
CA TRP A 178 -12.22 -3.13 10.78
C TRP A 178 -11.29 -3.69 9.71
N LEU A 179 -11.72 -3.77 8.45
CA LEU A 179 -10.97 -4.37 7.35
C LEU A 179 -9.61 -3.68 7.13
N VAL A 180 -9.57 -2.34 7.15
CA VAL A 180 -8.31 -1.60 6.99
C VAL A 180 -7.32 -2.02 8.06
N HIS A 181 -7.74 -1.99 9.34
CA HIS A 181 -6.86 -2.40 10.43
C HIS A 181 -6.42 -3.86 10.30
N ASP A 182 -7.37 -4.78 10.05
CA ASP A 182 -7.11 -6.22 9.98
C ASP A 182 -6.13 -6.56 8.85
N THR A 183 -6.39 -6.04 7.65
CA THR A 183 -5.53 -6.25 6.48
C THR A 183 -4.11 -5.78 6.72
N TYR A 184 -3.93 -4.54 7.19
CA TYR A 184 -2.60 -3.97 7.38
C TYR A 184 -1.88 -4.56 8.60
N ALA A 185 -2.59 -4.88 9.68
CA ALA A 185 -2.02 -5.56 10.84
C ALA A 185 -1.47 -6.95 10.49
N ALA A 186 -2.08 -7.62 9.52
CA ALA A 186 -1.65 -8.95 9.10
C ALA A 186 -0.31 -8.93 8.35
N PHE A 187 -0.06 -7.96 7.48
CA PHE A 187 1.13 -7.98 6.62
C PHE A 187 2.22 -6.95 6.97
N MET A 188 1.91 -5.82 7.62
CA MET A 188 2.94 -4.81 7.94
C MET A 188 4.17 -5.35 8.68
N PRO A 189 4.04 -6.30 9.62
CA PRO A 189 5.21 -6.90 10.27
C PRO A 189 6.11 -7.70 9.31
N LEU A 190 5.61 -8.05 8.13
CA LEU A 190 6.31 -8.86 7.13
C LEU A 190 6.89 -8.02 5.98
N PHE A 191 6.39 -6.78 5.83
CA PHE A 191 6.63 -5.96 4.64
C PHE A 191 8.09 -5.55 4.48
N ASP A 192 8.73 -5.04 5.54
CA ASP A 192 10.09 -4.49 5.46
C ASP A 192 11.11 -5.56 5.02
N ALA A 193 10.99 -6.78 5.56
CA ALA A 193 11.89 -7.88 5.18
C ALA A 193 11.70 -8.28 3.72
N ALA A 194 10.46 -8.40 3.27
CA ALA A 194 10.16 -8.77 1.88
C ALA A 194 10.54 -7.65 0.89
N LEU A 195 10.39 -6.38 1.27
CA LEU A 195 10.85 -5.25 0.47
C LEU A 195 12.37 -5.25 0.34
N GLN A 196 13.11 -5.53 1.43
CA GLN A 196 14.57 -5.65 1.39
C GLN A 196 15.03 -6.79 0.45
N GLU A 197 14.35 -7.92 0.44
CA GLU A 197 14.62 -9.01 -0.49
C GLU A 197 14.35 -8.60 -1.94
N ASP A 198 13.26 -7.89 -2.20
CA ASP A 198 12.92 -7.39 -3.54
C ASP A 198 13.92 -6.33 -4.01
N ASP A 199 14.33 -5.41 -3.14
CA ASP A 199 15.35 -4.41 -3.41
C ASP A 199 16.71 -5.03 -3.74
N ALA A 200 17.14 -6.05 -2.99
CA ALA A 200 18.38 -6.77 -3.25
C ALA A 200 18.36 -7.52 -4.59
N ARG A 201 17.18 -7.92 -5.06
CA ARG A 201 16.99 -8.54 -6.37
C ARG A 201 17.02 -7.52 -7.51
N ARG A 202 16.48 -6.31 -7.29
CA ARG A 202 16.40 -5.23 -8.29
C ARG A 202 17.68 -4.46 -8.42
N TYR A 203 18.36 -4.20 -7.29
CA TYR A 203 19.44 -3.23 -7.21
C TYR A 203 20.74 -3.83 -6.67
N ALA A 204 21.85 -3.37 -7.21
CA ALA A 204 23.14 -3.48 -6.57
C ALA A 204 23.30 -2.29 -5.62
N ILE A 205 23.53 -2.58 -4.34
CA ILE A 205 23.50 -1.61 -3.24
C ILE A 205 24.85 -1.61 -2.52
N GLU A 206 25.50 -0.46 -2.48
CA GLU A 206 26.80 -0.25 -1.82
C GLU A 206 26.65 0.89 -0.78
N ARG A 207 26.47 0.51 0.50
CA ARG A 207 26.12 1.46 1.58
C ARG A 207 27.33 2.16 2.19
N ASP A 208 28.52 1.57 2.09
CA ASP A 208 29.68 1.90 2.93
C ASP A 208 30.88 2.36 2.10
N VAL A 209 30.61 3.01 0.97
CA VAL A 209 31.67 3.52 0.10
C VAL A 209 32.33 4.75 0.73
N LEU A 210 33.65 4.72 0.81
CA LEU A 210 34.47 5.88 1.19
C LEU A 210 35.29 6.32 -0.01
N VAL A 211 34.87 7.41 -0.64
CA VAL A 211 35.62 8.02 -1.77
C VAL A 211 36.78 8.84 -1.19
N ARG A 212 38.01 8.57 -1.65
CA ARG A 212 39.20 9.31 -1.24
C ARG A 212 39.37 10.57 -2.07
N THR A 213 39.57 11.68 -1.40
CA THR A 213 39.90 12.95 -2.05
C THR A 213 41.41 13.10 -2.23
N PRO A 214 41.89 13.96 -3.15
CA PRO A 214 43.34 14.17 -3.38
C PRO A 214 44.11 14.66 -2.16
N ASP A 215 43.47 15.38 -1.24
CA ASP A 215 44.06 15.86 0.02
C ASP A 215 43.99 14.83 1.16
N GLY A 216 43.46 13.62 0.87
CA GLY A 216 43.46 12.48 1.79
C GLY A 216 42.23 12.35 2.66
N ALA A 217 41.27 13.25 2.55
CA ALA A 217 39.97 13.10 3.24
C ALA A 217 39.13 11.96 2.63
N SER A 218 38.03 11.59 3.31
CA SER A 218 37.12 10.54 2.87
C SER A 218 35.68 11.03 2.83
N ILE A 219 34.98 10.72 1.75
CA ILE A 219 33.59 11.10 1.53
C ILE A 219 32.70 9.84 1.66
N SER A 220 31.80 9.88 2.63
CA SER A 220 30.82 8.80 2.84
C SER A 220 29.78 8.82 1.75
N THR A 221 29.64 7.71 1.03
CA THR A 221 28.83 7.64 -0.19
C THR A 221 27.98 6.38 -0.19
N LEU A 222 26.69 6.53 -0.58
CA LEU A 222 25.75 5.47 -0.88
C LEU A 222 25.60 5.35 -2.39
N VAL A 223 25.64 4.12 -2.92
CA VAL A 223 25.35 3.83 -4.33
C VAL A 223 24.22 2.82 -4.42
N ILE A 224 23.18 3.14 -5.19
CA ILE A 224 22.13 2.21 -5.58
C ILE A 224 21.97 2.26 -7.10
N ARG A 225 22.02 1.11 -7.75
CA ARG A 225 21.91 1.03 -9.21
C ARG A 225 21.18 -0.23 -9.66
N PRO A 226 20.50 -0.24 -10.82
CA PRO A 226 19.93 -1.45 -11.39
C PRO A 226 20.95 -2.59 -11.43
N ALA A 227 20.60 -3.76 -10.86
CA ALA A 227 21.56 -4.87 -10.70
C ALA A 227 22.05 -5.46 -12.02
N LYS A 228 21.23 -5.39 -13.08
CA LYS A 228 21.50 -6.06 -14.36
C LYS A 228 22.12 -5.16 -15.43
N ALA A 229 22.30 -3.89 -15.16
CA ALA A 229 22.83 -2.96 -16.14
C ALA A 229 24.38 -2.94 -16.13
N ALA A 230 25.00 -2.87 -17.33
CA ALA A 230 26.46 -2.88 -17.47
C ALA A 230 27.06 -1.48 -17.24
N ALA A 231 26.52 -0.45 -17.87
CA ALA A 231 26.91 0.95 -17.68
C ALA A 231 25.66 1.83 -17.67
N LEU A 232 25.64 2.83 -16.82
CA LEU A 232 24.48 3.67 -16.56
C LEU A 232 24.89 5.15 -16.46
N PRO A 233 24.09 6.07 -16.98
CA PRO A 233 24.24 7.46 -16.58
C PRO A 233 24.04 7.58 -15.07
N THR A 234 24.88 8.39 -14.42
CA THR A 234 24.88 8.53 -12.96
C THR A 234 24.30 9.89 -12.55
N LEU A 235 23.48 9.87 -11.51
CA LEU A 235 23.02 11.07 -10.82
C LEU A 235 23.69 11.14 -9.45
N LEU A 236 24.35 12.27 -9.16
CA LEU A 236 25.01 12.54 -7.90
C LEU A 236 24.18 13.57 -7.10
N SER A 237 23.80 13.22 -5.88
CA SER A 237 23.33 14.15 -4.84
C SER A 237 24.47 14.34 -3.83
N PHE A 238 25.08 15.52 -3.79
CA PHE A 238 26.11 15.88 -2.80
C PHE A 238 25.50 16.80 -1.75
N THR A 239 25.54 16.41 -0.47
CA THR A 239 24.77 17.10 0.58
C THR A 239 25.47 17.17 1.93
N ILE A 240 25.23 18.25 2.66
CA ILE A 240 25.64 18.39 4.06
C ILE A 240 24.65 17.72 5.03
N TYR A 241 23.45 17.36 4.56
CA TYR A 241 22.39 16.76 5.36
C TYR A 241 22.53 15.24 5.38
N ALA A 242 23.36 14.73 6.30
CA ALA A 242 23.56 13.30 6.47
C ALA A 242 22.36 12.67 7.18
N ASN A 243 21.48 12.10 6.38
CA ASN A 243 20.33 11.33 6.81
C ASN A 243 20.22 10.09 5.91
N ASP A 244 20.39 8.91 6.50
CA ASP A 244 20.48 7.65 5.75
C ASP A 244 19.16 7.27 5.08
N ASP A 245 18.00 7.60 5.69
CA ASP A 245 16.70 7.32 5.09
C ASP A 245 16.46 8.19 3.85
N TRP A 246 16.83 9.48 3.91
CA TRP A 246 16.73 10.38 2.77
C TRP A 246 17.69 9.98 1.65
N ALA A 247 18.94 9.67 2.00
CA ALA A 247 19.92 9.21 1.03
C ALA A 247 19.46 7.91 0.33
N TRP A 248 18.88 6.99 1.10
CA TRP A 248 18.30 5.76 0.56
C TRP A 248 17.17 6.07 -0.41
N ALA A 249 16.20 6.90 -0.02
CA ALA A 249 15.06 7.26 -0.85
C ALA A 249 15.50 7.96 -2.16
N ASP A 250 16.46 8.88 -2.08
CA ASP A 250 17.01 9.58 -3.25
C ASP A 250 17.72 8.61 -4.20
N ALA A 251 18.69 7.84 -3.70
CA ALA A 251 19.45 6.91 -4.52
C ALA A 251 18.56 5.83 -5.13
N LYS A 252 17.61 5.28 -4.37
CA LYS A 252 16.63 4.29 -4.87
C LYS A 252 15.71 4.90 -5.93
N THR A 253 15.29 6.15 -5.76
CA THR A 253 14.48 6.86 -6.76
C THR A 253 15.24 7.00 -8.08
N MET A 254 16.51 7.40 -8.02
CA MET A 254 17.36 7.49 -9.21
C MET A 254 17.51 6.11 -9.88
N ALA A 255 17.77 5.06 -9.09
CA ALA A 255 17.91 3.69 -9.60
C ALA A 255 16.63 3.15 -10.25
N ALA A 256 15.48 3.39 -9.64
CA ALA A 256 14.19 3.00 -10.21
C ALA A 256 13.88 3.68 -11.56
N HIS A 257 14.51 4.83 -11.82
CA HIS A 257 14.43 5.53 -13.11
C HIS A 257 15.53 5.15 -14.09
N GLY A 258 16.35 4.14 -13.80
CA GLY A 258 17.36 3.60 -14.71
C GLY A 258 18.72 4.30 -14.65
N TYR A 259 18.98 5.06 -13.59
CA TYR A 259 20.28 5.70 -13.33
C TYR A 259 21.08 4.93 -12.28
N ALA A 260 22.39 5.14 -12.23
CA ALA A 260 23.13 4.89 -11.01
C ALA A 260 22.89 6.07 -10.06
N GLY A 261 22.22 5.82 -8.92
CA GLY A 261 21.96 6.82 -7.89
C GLY A 261 23.12 6.86 -6.90
N VAL A 262 23.77 8.00 -6.77
CA VAL A 262 24.89 8.23 -5.85
C VAL A 262 24.52 9.37 -4.91
N VAL A 263 24.55 9.11 -3.61
CA VAL A 263 24.37 10.14 -2.58
C VAL A 263 25.65 10.21 -1.75
N ALA A 264 26.31 11.37 -1.77
CA ALA A 264 27.56 11.62 -1.06
C ALA A 264 27.36 12.73 -0.02
N TYR A 265 27.92 12.55 1.18
CA TYR A 265 27.87 13.53 2.23
C TYR A 265 29.14 14.39 2.25
N SER A 266 29.02 15.68 2.61
CA SER A 266 30.18 16.52 2.89
C SER A 266 31.11 15.84 3.91
N ARG A 267 32.42 16.07 3.80
CA ARG A 267 33.42 15.45 4.69
C ARG A 267 33.09 15.63 6.17
N GLY A 268 33.46 14.65 6.99
CA GLY A 268 33.11 14.59 8.40
C GLY A 268 31.65 14.16 8.69
N LYS A 269 30.87 13.85 7.66
CA LYS A 269 29.50 13.35 7.80
C LYS A 269 29.41 11.86 7.46
N GLY A 270 28.33 11.23 7.94
CA GLY A 270 28.14 9.79 7.74
C GLY A 270 29.29 8.98 8.35
N ARG A 271 30.00 8.21 7.52
CA ARG A 271 31.16 7.38 7.90
C ARG A 271 32.51 8.05 7.71
N SER A 272 32.57 9.29 7.24
CA SER A 272 33.79 10.07 7.16
C SER A 272 34.28 10.37 8.56
N SER A 273 35.56 10.12 8.82
CA SER A 273 36.25 10.44 10.10
C SER A 273 36.88 11.83 10.13
N ASP A 274 36.73 12.58 9.05
CA ASP A 274 37.34 13.90 8.90
C ASP A 274 36.63 14.97 9.76
N ALA A 275 37.25 16.11 9.94
CA ALA A 275 36.61 17.24 10.62
C ALA A 275 35.45 17.80 9.79
N ILE A 276 34.38 18.18 10.49
CA ILE A 276 33.23 18.84 9.86
C ILE A 276 33.56 20.32 9.66
N VAL A 277 33.71 20.72 8.40
CA VAL A 277 33.91 22.14 8.04
C VAL A 277 32.88 22.46 6.93
N PRO A 278 31.69 22.99 7.28
CA PRO A 278 30.63 23.19 6.35
C PRO A 278 31.01 24.09 5.18
N PHE A 279 30.73 23.65 3.95
CA PHE A 279 30.86 24.37 2.68
C PHE A 279 32.32 24.70 2.23
N GLU A 280 33.34 24.51 3.08
CA GLU A 280 34.71 24.88 2.73
C GLU A 280 35.33 24.01 1.64
N HIS A 281 35.03 22.70 1.68
CA HIS A 281 35.62 21.71 0.78
C HIS A 281 34.63 21.14 -0.24
N ASP A 282 33.35 21.48 -0.17
CA ASP A 282 32.27 20.81 -0.90
C ASP A 282 32.50 20.77 -2.43
N GLY A 283 33.05 21.84 -3.00
CA GLY A 283 33.37 21.90 -4.43
C GLY A 283 34.45 20.90 -4.85
N ALA A 284 35.57 20.83 -4.08
CA ALA A 284 36.65 19.90 -4.36
C ALA A 284 36.25 18.45 -4.06
N ASP A 285 35.50 18.23 -3.00
CA ASP A 285 35.01 16.90 -2.61
C ASP A 285 33.99 16.34 -3.59
N ALA A 286 33.07 17.19 -4.09
CA ALA A 286 32.13 16.81 -5.13
C ALA A 286 32.86 16.48 -6.44
N ALA A 287 33.89 17.26 -6.83
CA ALA A 287 34.69 16.97 -8.00
C ALA A 287 35.43 15.61 -7.87
N ALA A 288 36.05 15.36 -6.71
CA ALA A 288 36.71 14.06 -6.44
C ALA A 288 35.69 12.88 -6.49
N THR A 289 34.48 13.11 -6.01
CA THR A 289 33.41 12.12 -6.09
C THR A 289 32.99 11.86 -7.55
N ILE A 290 32.89 12.89 -8.37
CA ILE A 290 32.60 12.77 -9.82
C ILE A 290 33.71 11.98 -10.54
N ASP A 291 34.99 12.30 -10.26
CA ASP A 291 36.13 11.58 -10.83
C ASP A 291 36.13 10.10 -10.42
N TRP A 292 35.82 9.82 -9.16
CA TRP A 292 35.64 8.46 -8.67
C TRP A 292 34.49 7.73 -9.39
N ILE A 293 33.34 8.39 -9.57
CA ILE A 293 32.19 7.85 -10.33
C ILE A 293 32.61 7.51 -11.75
N ALA A 294 33.30 8.42 -12.44
CA ALA A 294 33.73 8.22 -13.83
C ALA A 294 34.71 7.04 -14.00
N ALA A 295 35.41 6.66 -12.94
CA ALA A 295 36.31 5.50 -12.94
C ALA A 295 35.60 4.17 -12.63
N GLN A 296 34.31 4.17 -12.31
CA GLN A 296 33.59 2.96 -11.99
C GLN A 296 33.17 2.20 -13.23
N PRO A 297 33.21 0.84 -13.22
CA PRO A 297 32.83 0.03 -14.39
C PRO A 297 31.34 0.11 -14.75
N TRP A 298 30.54 0.63 -13.85
CA TRP A 298 29.09 0.77 -14.02
C TRP A 298 28.65 2.21 -14.43
N SER A 299 29.60 3.15 -14.53
CA SER A 299 29.31 4.55 -14.90
C SER A 299 29.59 4.84 -16.38
#